data_f4c2dbe5a13a28f3c8e7b8270f093cfc
#
_entry.id   f4c2dbe5a13a28f3c8e7b8270f093cfc
#
_cell.length_a   1.000
_cell.length_b   1.000
_cell.length_c   1.000
_cell.angle_alpha   90.00
_cell.angle_beta   90.00
_cell.angle_gamma   90.00
#
_symmetry.space_group_name_H-M   'P 1'
#
loop_
_entity.id
_entity.type
_entity.pdbx_description
1 polymer ?
#
loop_
_entity_poly.entity_id
_entity_poly.type
_entity_poly.pdbx_seq_one_letter_code
_entity_poly.pdbx_strand_id
1 'polypeptide(L)'
;MIVAGAGGHAKDLLEVFTQLNQLEELYFFDDTGSGANKLFDRFIILNNLDAVRDVFNRSGDFRFALGTGSPQLRFKLTQKMESAGGKLTTIQSPFAKVGSFGTTIGAGANVMTGAIITNQVIMGVGCLVHHNVSVAHDNIIGDFVELLPGANISGNCAIGNFSVIGSNATILKGIRIGSYATIGAGAVVIQDVPDGATVAGVPAVIKKQLPPESFLA
;
A
#
# COMPACT_ATOMS: atom_id res chain seq x y z
N MET A 1 -2.65 -14.58 12.15
CA MET A 1 -2.84 -13.58 11.05
C MET A 1 -2.11 -14.05 9.79
N ILE A 2 -2.58 -13.68 8.59
CA ILE A 2 -1.93 -14.01 7.31
C ILE A 2 -1.49 -12.73 6.58
N VAL A 3 -0.28 -12.74 6.00
CA VAL A 3 0.21 -11.69 5.08
C VAL A 3 0.07 -12.20 3.65
N ALA A 4 -0.72 -11.53 2.84
CA ALA A 4 -0.95 -11.88 1.44
C ALA A 4 0.18 -11.31 0.56
N GLY A 5 1.10 -12.18 0.16
CA GLY A 5 2.37 -11.92 -0.50
C GLY A 5 3.56 -12.34 0.37
N ALA A 6 4.61 -12.88 -0.24
CA ALA A 6 5.86 -13.28 0.43
C ALA A 6 7.12 -12.64 -0.20
N GLY A 7 6.91 -11.58 -0.99
CA GLY A 7 7.98 -10.85 -1.68
C GLY A 7 8.71 -9.80 -0.82
N GLY A 8 9.29 -8.80 -1.49
CA GLY A 8 10.09 -7.74 -0.84
C GLY A 8 9.32 -6.98 0.24
N HIS A 9 8.13 -6.43 -0.11
CA HIS A 9 7.32 -5.68 0.86
C HIS A 9 6.88 -6.53 2.06
N ALA A 10 6.60 -7.82 1.87
CA ALA A 10 6.28 -8.72 2.98
C ALA A 10 7.44 -8.84 3.98
N LYS A 11 8.69 -8.76 3.51
CA LYS A 11 9.88 -8.74 4.37
C LYS A 11 10.00 -7.44 5.15
N ASP A 12 9.71 -6.30 4.50
CA ASP A 12 9.68 -5.00 5.18
C ASP A 12 8.57 -4.95 6.25
N LEU A 13 7.44 -5.58 5.97
CA LEU A 13 6.30 -5.62 6.90
C LEU A 13 6.59 -6.45 8.15
N LEU A 14 7.48 -7.47 8.07
CA LEU A 14 7.93 -8.23 9.23
C LEU A 14 8.54 -7.33 10.32
N GLU A 15 9.25 -6.27 9.93
CA GLU A 15 9.81 -5.34 10.89
C GLU A 15 8.70 -4.59 11.65
N VAL A 16 7.61 -4.23 10.97
CA VAL A 16 6.45 -3.62 11.62
C VAL A 16 5.77 -4.63 12.57
N PHE A 17 5.62 -5.89 12.18
CA PHE A 17 5.11 -6.93 13.07
C PHE A 17 6.01 -7.16 14.28
N THR A 18 7.33 -7.05 14.12
CA THR A 18 8.32 -7.08 15.24
C THR A 18 8.06 -5.92 16.20
N GLN A 19 7.91 -4.70 15.68
CA GLN A 19 7.60 -3.51 16.49
C GLN A 19 6.28 -3.63 17.25
N LEU A 20 5.30 -4.34 16.68
CA LEU A 20 3.99 -4.59 17.27
C LEU A 20 3.96 -5.79 18.22
N ASN A 21 5.05 -6.56 18.35
CA ASN A 21 5.11 -7.85 19.05
C ASN A 21 4.06 -8.87 18.53
N GLN A 22 3.85 -8.94 17.20
CA GLN A 22 2.86 -9.78 16.55
C GLN A 22 3.47 -10.78 15.58
N LEU A 23 4.57 -11.43 15.96
CA LEU A 23 5.23 -12.46 15.15
C LEU A 23 4.70 -13.88 15.40
N GLU A 24 3.93 -14.08 16.46
CA GLU A 24 3.33 -15.39 16.78
C GLU A 24 2.16 -15.68 15.83
N GLU A 25 2.07 -16.94 15.39
CA GLU A 25 1.04 -17.38 14.44
C GLU A 25 0.91 -16.49 13.19
N LEU A 26 2.04 -15.96 12.72
CA LEU A 26 2.12 -15.18 11.49
C LEU A 26 2.45 -16.11 10.34
N TYR A 27 1.59 -16.10 9.32
CA TYR A 27 1.71 -16.88 8.09
C TYR A 27 1.83 -15.94 6.89
N PHE A 28 2.39 -16.44 5.80
CA PHE A 28 2.43 -15.75 4.51
C PHE A 28 1.62 -16.54 3.49
N PHE A 29 1.09 -15.86 2.50
CA PHE A 29 0.41 -16.51 1.38
C PHE A 29 1.10 -16.10 0.08
N ASP A 30 1.52 -17.09 -0.73
CA ASP A 30 2.10 -16.88 -2.05
C ASP A 30 1.81 -18.09 -2.93
N ASP A 31 0.99 -17.90 -3.94
CA ASP A 31 0.62 -18.94 -4.91
C ASP A 31 1.26 -18.76 -6.28
N THR A 32 2.30 -17.93 -6.38
CA THR A 32 3.03 -17.70 -7.65
C THR A 32 3.99 -18.83 -8.02
N GLY A 33 4.15 -19.84 -7.17
CA GLY A 33 4.97 -21.01 -7.44
C GLY A 33 6.47 -20.77 -7.20
N SER A 34 6.85 -19.85 -6.33
CA SER A 34 8.25 -19.58 -5.96
C SER A 34 8.97 -20.79 -5.35
N GLY A 35 8.25 -21.86 -5.02
CA GLY A 35 8.79 -23.10 -4.44
C GLY A 35 9.26 -22.97 -2.99
N ALA A 36 9.28 -21.78 -2.42
CA ALA A 36 9.65 -21.56 -1.04
C ALA A 36 8.47 -21.92 -0.11
N ASN A 37 8.73 -22.77 0.88
CA ASN A 37 7.72 -23.15 1.88
C ASN A 37 7.83 -22.30 3.15
N LYS A 38 8.90 -21.53 3.31
CA LYS A 38 9.13 -20.66 4.45
C LYS A 38 9.84 -19.38 4.08
N LEU A 39 9.47 -18.29 4.74
CA LEU A 39 10.20 -17.04 4.73
C LEU A 39 11.15 -17.01 5.94
N PHE A 40 12.45 -16.73 5.70
CA PHE A 40 13.53 -16.74 6.70
C PHE A 40 13.58 -18.04 7.53
N ASP A 41 13.33 -19.21 6.93
CA ASP A 41 13.28 -20.53 7.55
C ASP A 41 12.36 -20.64 8.80
N ARG A 42 11.59 -19.62 9.06
CA ARG A 42 10.73 -19.46 10.23
C ARG A 42 9.24 -19.43 9.90
N PHE A 43 8.83 -18.54 9.01
CA PHE A 43 7.43 -18.27 8.77
C PHE A 43 6.89 -19.10 7.60
N ILE A 44 5.83 -19.86 7.85
CA ILE A 44 5.22 -20.76 6.86
C ILE A 44 4.59 -19.93 5.73
N ILE A 45 4.84 -20.34 4.48
CA ILE A 45 4.19 -19.81 3.30
C ILE A 45 3.10 -20.80 2.86
N LEU A 46 1.86 -20.32 2.83
CA LEU A 46 0.69 -21.03 2.33
C LEU A 46 0.61 -20.81 0.81
N ASN A 47 0.45 -21.85 0.03
CA ASN A 47 0.51 -21.80 -1.43
C ASN A 47 -0.84 -22.03 -2.14
N ASN A 48 -1.92 -22.17 -1.37
CA ASN A 48 -3.26 -22.31 -1.89
C ASN A 48 -4.31 -21.80 -0.87
N LEU A 49 -5.54 -21.55 -1.36
CA LEU A 49 -6.61 -21.01 -0.52
C LEU A 49 -7.18 -22.01 0.49
N ASP A 50 -7.05 -23.30 0.26
CA ASP A 50 -7.53 -24.30 1.22
C ASP A 50 -6.66 -24.26 2.49
N ALA A 51 -5.34 -24.16 2.34
CA ALA A 51 -4.44 -23.96 3.47
C ALA A 51 -4.72 -22.61 4.21
N VAL A 52 -5.13 -21.56 3.49
CA VAL A 52 -5.57 -20.30 4.09
C VAL A 52 -6.82 -20.50 4.95
N ARG A 53 -7.85 -21.17 4.41
CA ARG A 53 -9.09 -21.49 5.13
C ARG A 53 -8.82 -22.34 6.38
N ASP A 54 -7.95 -23.33 6.26
CA ASP A 54 -7.54 -24.19 7.39
C ASP A 54 -6.89 -23.39 8.51
N VAL A 55 -6.00 -22.44 8.17
CA VAL A 55 -5.38 -21.55 9.16
C VAL A 55 -6.44 -20.66 9.81
N PHE A 56 -7.31 -20.02 9.06
CA PHE A 56 -8.37 -19.16 9.59
C PHE A 56 -9.29 -19.95 10.56
N ASN A 57 -9.76 -21.13 10.14
CA ASN A 57 -10.66 -21.95 10.95
C ASN A 57 -9.99 -22.46 12.23
N ARG A 58 -8.73 -22.88 12.15
CA ARG A 58 -8.00 -23.43 13.30
C ARG A 58 -7.64 -22.35 14.32
N SER A 59 -7.21 -21.17 13.86
CA SER A 59 -6.81 -20.08 14.74
C SER A 59 -7.97 -19.22 15.24
N GLY A 60 -9.08 -19.18 14.50
CA GLY A 60 -10.17 -18.23 14.72
C GLY A 60 -9.80 -16.77 14.36
N ASP A 61 -8.59 -16.54 13.83
CA ASP A 61 -8.12 -15.23 13.40
C ASP A 61 -8.20 -15.10 11.88
N PHE A 62 -9.24 -14.43 11.40
CA PHE A 62 -9.51 -14.22 9.98
C PHE A 62 -8.80 -13.00 9.39
N ARG A 63 -7.97 -12.30 10.17
CA ARG A 63 -7.28 -11.10 9.71
C ARG A 63 -6.21 -11.42 8.67
N PHE A 64 -6.16 -10.58 7.63
CA PHE A 64 -5.02 -10.59 6.71
C PHE A 64 -4.54 -9.17 6.39
N ALA A 65 -3.24 -9.06 6.10
CA ALA A 65 -2.58 -7.84 5.64
C ALA A 65 -2.01 -8.05 4.23
N LEU A 66 -1.77 -6.95 3.52
CA LEU A 66 -1.25 -7.00 2.15
C LEU A 66 0.28 -6.88 2.14
N GLY A 67 0.97 -7.93 1.72
CA GLY A 67 2.44 -8.05 1.68
C GLY A 67 3.06 -7.76 0.29
N THR A 68 2.38 -6.97 -0.55
CA THR A 68 2.85 -6.59 -1.88
C THR A 68 2.71 -5.10 -2.11
N GLY A 69 3.55 -4.51 -2.98
CA GLY A 69 3.52 -3.09 -3.33
C GLY A 69 2.48 -2.76 -4.38
N SER A 70 2.50 -3.45 -5.53
CA SER A 70 1.67 -3.12 -6.70
C SER A 70 0.19 -2.89 -6.35
N PRO A 71 -0.40 -1.72 -6.66
CA PRO A 71 -1.79 -1.41 -6.42
C PRO A 71 -2.78 -2.47 -6.94
N GLN A 72 -2.60 -2.90 -8.19
CA GLN A 72 -3.45 -3.90 -8.83
C GLN A 72 -3.31 -5.28 -8.17
N LEU A 73 -2.10 -5.66 -7.78
CA LEU A 73 -1.88 -6.93 -7.08
C LEU A 73 -2.46 -6.88 -5.67
N ARG A 74 -2.35 -5.76 -4.96
CA ARG A 74 -2.99 -5.54 -3.66
C ARG A 74 -4.51 -5.73 -3.76
N PHE A 75 -5.13 -5.16 -4.77
CA PHE A 75 -6.56 -5.34 -5.03
C PHE A 75 -6.92 -6.80 -5.32
N LYS A 76 -6.20 -7.46 -6.24
CA LYS A 76 -6.41 -8.89 -6.59
C LYS A 76 -6.25 -9.80 -5.37
N LEU A 77 -5.24 -9.57 -4.54
CA LEU A 77 -5.02 -10.33 -3.31
C LEU A 77 -6.10 -10.06 -2.25
N THR A 78 -6.61 -8.83 -2.17
CA THR A 78 -7.74 -8.52 -1.29
C THR A 78 -8.95 -9.38 -1.65
N GLN A 79 -9.39 -9.34 -2.91
CA GLN A 79 -10.51 -10.15 -3.38
C GLN A 79 -10.30 -11.64 -3.14
N LYS A 80 -9.07 -12.13 -3.40
CA LYS A 80 -8.71 -13.52 -3.22
C LYS A 80 -8.79 -13.97 -1.75
N MET A 81 -8.24 -13.20 -0.83
CA MET A 81 -8.25 -13.51 0.59
C MET A 81 -9.65 -13.39 1.20
N GLU A 82 -10.43 -12.40 0.77
CA GLU A 82 -11.84 -12.24 1.19
C GLU A 82 -12.70 -13.41 0.72
N SER A 83 -12.45 -13.97 -0.48
CA SER A 83 -13.14 -15.18 -0.97
C SER A 83 -12.84 -16.42 -0.12
N ALA A 84 -11.74 -16.41 0.63
CA ALA A 84 -11.40 -17.46 1.61
C ALA A 84 -11.96 -17.16 3.02
N GLY A 85 -12.72 -16.08 3.20
CA GLY A 85 -13.31 -15.66 4.48
C GLY A 85 -12.42 -14.69 5.26
N GLY A 86 -11.33 -14.21 4.67
CA GLY A 86 -10.40 -13.26 5.31
C GLY A 86 -11.02 -11.88 5.53
N LYS A 87 -10.52 -11.18 6.55
CA LYS A 87 -10.86 -9.80 6.90
C LYS A 87 -9.65 -8.90 6.69
N LEU A 88 -9.74 -8.00 5.71
CA LEU A 88 -8.67 -7.05 5.39
C LEU A 88 -8.37 -6.14 6.58
N THR A 89 -7.10 -6.07 6.98
CA THR A 89 -6.68 -5.43 8.23
C THR A 89 -5.55 -4.43 7.96
N THR A 90 -5.66 -3.26 8.58
CA THR A 90 -4.63 -2.21 8.55
C THR A 90 -3.48 -2.58 9.46
N ILE A 91 -2.25 -2.43 8.97
CA ILE A 91 -1.02 -2.57 9.73
C ILE A 91 -0.33 -1.21 9.79
N GLN A 92 -0.14 -0.70 10.99
CA GLN A 92 0.49 0.59 11.22
C GLN A 92 1.67 0.42 12.18
N SER A 93 2.84 0.90 11.77
CA SER A 93 4.01 0.98 12.66
C SER A 93 3.70 1.91 13.85
N PRO A 94 4.08 1.53 15.07
CA PRO A 94 3.97 2.42 16.23
C PRO A 94 4.90 3.64 16.13
N PHE A 95 5.85 3.61 15.18
CA PHE A 95 6.75 4.74 14.89
C PHE A 95 6.28 5.59 13.71
N ALA A 96 5.10 5.32 13.14
CA ALA A 96 4.41 6.24 12.24
C ALA A 96 3.62 7.27 13.04
N LYS A 97 3.51 8.48 12.51
CA LYS A 97 2.71 9.55 13.12
C LYS A 97 1.47 9.81 12.26
N VAL A 98 0.30 9.65 12.85
CA VAL A 98 -0.99 9.91 12.19
C VAL A 98 -1.74 10.98 12.97
N GLY A 99 -2.19 12.01 12.26
CA GLY A 99 -2.90 13.16 12.84
C GLY A 99 -4.22 12.75 13.50
N SER A 100 -4.51 13.36 14.63
CA SER A 100 -5.68 13.05 15.47
C SER A 100 -6.95 13.80 15.06
N PHE A 101 -6.85 14.79 14.16
CA PHE A 101 -7.97 15.67 13.82
C PHE A 101 -8.42 15.45 12.38
N GLY A 102 -9.58 14.82 12.20
CA GLY A 102 -10.22 14.63 10.89
C GLY A 102 -9.48 13.69 9.93
N THR A 103 -8.49 12.94 10.42
CA THR A 103 -7.74 11.98 9.58
C THR A 103 -8.38 10.61 9.68
N THR A 104 -8.66 10.01 8.53
CA THR A 104 -9.20 8.65 8.39
C THR A 104 -8.33 7.83 7.46
N ILE A 105 -8.09 6.58 7.84
CA ILE A 105 -7.31 5.61 7.04
C ILE A 105 -8.21 4.40 6.79
N GLY A 106 -8.40 4.07 5.52
CA GLY A 106 -9.20 2.94 5.08
C GLY A 106 -8.59 1.59 5.49
N ALA A 107 -9.43 0.56 5.51
CA ALA A 107 -9.02 -0.80 5.85
C ALA A 107 -7.88 -1.29 4.93
N GLY A 108 -7.00 -2.13 5.45
CA GLY A 108 -5.90 -2.73 4.68
C GLY A 108 -4.75 -1.79 4.33
N ALA A 109 -4.72 -0.60 4.88
CA ALA A 109 -3.57 0.26 4.73
C ALA A 109 -2.34 -0.32 5.45
N ASN A 110 -1.18 -0.21 4.82
CA ASN A 110 0.10 -0.46 5.49
C ASN A 110 0.78 0.91 5.68
N VAL A 111 0.98 1.31 6.93
CA VAL A 111 1.66 2.57 7.28
C VAL A 111 2.99 2.22 7.93
N MET A 112 4.07 2.42 7.18
CA MET A 112 5.40 1.96 7.55
C MET A 112 6.10 2.94 8.50
N THR A 113 7.19 2.46 9.10
CA THR A 113 8.02 3.22 10.05
C THR A 113 8.45 4.58 9.50
N GLY A 114 8.31 5.62 10.31
CA GLY A 114 8.70 6.99 9.97
C GLY A 114 7.74 7.74 9.05
N ALA A 115 6.65 7.11 8.61
CA ALA A 115 5.61 7.82 7.87
C ALA A 115 4.93 8.88 8.74
N ILE A 116 4.65 10.05 8.16
CA ILE A 116 3.96 11.17 8.82
C ILE A 116 2.74 11.54 7.99
N ILE A 117 1.56 11.30 8.53
CA ILE A 117 0.28 11.69 7.94
C ILE A 117 -0.32 12.74 8.88
N THR A 118 -0.54 13.97 8.40
CA THR A 118 -1.01 15.04 9.27
C THR A 118 -2.55 15.07 9.37
N ASN A 119 -3.14 16.22 9.70
CA ASN A 119 -4.58 16.30 9.98
C ASN A 119 -5.43 16.47 8.70
N GLN A 120 -6.71 16.11 8.80
CA GLN A 120 -7.70 16.20 7.70
C GLN A 120 -7.26 15.45 6.43
N VAL A 121 -6.62 14.30 6.60
CA VAL A 121 -6.28 13.40 5.50
C VAL A 121 -7.31 12.29 5.42
N ILE A 122 -7.93 12.12 4.26
CA ILE A 122 -8.83 11.01 3.95
C ILE A 122 -8.10 10.05 3.03
N MET A 123 -7.85 8.83 3.51
CA MET A 123 -7.16 7.78 2.76
C MET A 123 -8.08 6.59 2.54
N GLY A 124 -8.15 6.12 1.30
CA GLY A 124 -8.96 4.98 0.89
C GLY A 124 -8.43 3.62 1.37
N VAL A 125 -9.10 2.59 0.89
CA VAL A 125 -8.82 1.17 1.22
C VAL A 125 -7.51 0.71 0.57
N GLY A 126 -6.79 -0.18 1.24
CA GLY A 126 -5.65 -0.91 0.68
C GLY A 126 -4.42 -0.08 0.34
N CYS A 127 -4.30 1.14 0.82
CA CYS A 127 -3.15 2.01 0.53
C CYS A 127 -1.87 1.48 1.16
N LEU A 128 -0.74 1.82 0.53
CA LEU A 128 0.59 1.56 1.06
C LEU A 128 1.35 2.88 1.23
N VAL A 129 1.66 3.21 2.47
CA VAL A 129 2.46 4.37 2.86
C VAL A 129 3.81 3.88 3.36
N HIS A 130 4.82 3.95 2.49
CA HIS A 130 6.15 3.45 2.80
C HIS A 130 6.90 4.30 3.84
N HIS A 131 8.11 3.85 4.17
CA HIS A 131 9.01 4.50 5.13
C HIS A 131 9.25 5.97 4.78
N ASN A 132 9.19 6.84 5.79
CA ASN A 132 9.50 8.27 5.70
C ASN A 132 8.66 9.04 4.66
N VAL A 133 7.50 8.54 4.28
CA VAL A 133 6.52 9.29 3.48
C VAL A 133 5.95 10.42 4.33
N SER A 134 5.78 11.61 3.75
CA SER A 134 5.05 12.70 4.38
C SER A 134 3.79 13.04 3.59
N VAL A 135 2.65 13.07 4.28
CA VAL A 135 1.36 13.52 3.76
C VAL A 135 0.88 14.70 4.60
N ALA A 136 0.89 15.89 4.01
CA ALA A 136 0.45 17.11 4.66
C ALA A 136 -1.09 17.14 4.79
N HIS A 137 -1.60 18.23 5.35
CA HIS A 137 -3.02 18.41 5.67
C HIS A 137 -3.95 18.51 4.45
N ASP A 138 -5.25 18.24 4.66
CA ASP A 138 -6.33 18.42 3.68
C ASP A 138 -6.13 17.60 2.38
N ASN A 139 -5.53 16.43 2.48
CA ASN A 139 -5.31 15.54 1.35
C ASN A 139 -6.41 14.48 1.22
N ILE A 140 -6.80 14.19 -0.02
CA ILE A 140 -7.69 13.07 -0.36
C ILE A 140 -6.87 12.06 -1.17
N ILE A 141 -6.72 10.86 -0.64
CA ILE A 141 -5.97 9.76 -1.27
C ILE A 141 -6.97 8.63 -1.54
N GLY A 142 -7.06 8.21 -2.79
CA GLY A 142 -7.96 7.16 -3.24
C GLY A 142 -7.57 5.77 -2.75
N ASP A 143 -8.27 4.76 -3.28
CA ASP A 143 -8.04 3.36 -2.93
C ASP A 143 -6.79 2.81 -3.59
N PHE A 144 -6.12 1.89 -2.91
CA PHE A 144 -4.95 1.16 -3.40
C PHE A 144 -3.83 2.06 -3.94
N VAL A 145 -3.67 3.26 -3.39
CA VAL A 145 -2.56 4.15 -3.73
C VAL A 145 -1.28 3.67 -3.05
N GLU A 146 -0.18 3.66 -3.79
CA GLU A 146 1.16 3.36 -3.28
C GLU A 146 2.00 4.65 -3.20
N LEU A 147 2.38 5.04 -1.98
CA LEU A 147 3.32 6.11 -1.71
C LEU A 147 4.67 5.50 -1.35
N LEU A 148 5.63 5.56 -2.28
CA LEU A 148 6.94 4.93 -2.15
C LEU A 148 7.86 5.70 -1.18
N PRO A 149 8.96 5.08 -0.69
CA PRO A 149 9.79 5.67 0.37
C PRO A 149 10.19 7.12 0.12
N GLY A 150 9.98 7.97 1.13
CA GLY A 150 10.34 9.38 1.08
C GLY A 150 9.48 10.26 0.18
N ALA A 151 8.39 9.77 -0.38
CA ALA A 151 7.46 10.60 -1.14
C ALA A 151 6.86 11.72 -0.27
N ASN A 152 6.75 12.93 -0.83
CA ASN A 152 6.28 14.13 -0.13
C ASN A 152 5.03 14.69 -0.80
N ILE A 153 3.90 14.66 -0.10
CA ILE A 153 2.62 15.18 -0.58
C ILE A 153 2.30 16.46 0.19
N SER A 154 2.34 17.60 -0.50
CA SER A 154 1.99 18.89 0.12
C SER A 154 0.47 18.98 0.40
N GLY A 155 0.04 20.05 1.07
CA GLY A 155 -1.37 20.20 1.46
C GLY A 155 -2.34 20.38 0.31
N ASN A 156 -3.62 20.03 0.51
CA ASN A 156 -4.73 20.17 -0.43
C ASN A 156 -4.54 19.42 -1.77
N CYS A 157 -3.85 18.29 -1.79
CA CYS A 157 -3.75 17.45 -2.98
C CYS A 157 -4.85 16.40 -3.03
N ALA A 158 -5.15 15.93 -4.24
CA ALA A 158 -6.01 14.77 -4.45
C ALA A 158 -5.25 13.73 -5.28
N ILE A 159 -5.20 12.48 -4.84
CA ILE A 159 -4.55 11.38 -5.55
C ILE A 159 -5.60 10.33 -5.86
N GLY A 160 -5.78 10.03 -7.16
CA GLY A 160 -6.74 9.06 -7.65
C GLY A 160 -6.34 7.62 -7.35
N ASN A 161 -7.33 6.72 -7.46
CA ASN A 161 -7.18 5.30 -7.15
C ASN A 161 -6.05 4.64 -7.95
N PHE A 162 -5.43 3.63 -7.37
CA PHE A 162 -4.39 2.79 -8.01
C PHE A 162 -3.16 3.57 -8.51
N SER A 163 -2.94 4.79 -8.04
CA SER A 163 -1.79 5.59 -8.45
C SER A 163 -0.55 5.27 -7.62
N VAL A 164 0.62 5.47 -8.22
CA VAL A 164 1.93 5.22 -7.61
C VAL A 164 2.70 6.54 -7.55
N ILE A 165 3.10 6.94 -6.36
CA ILE A 165 3.98 8.10 -6.15
C ILE A 165 5.39 7.58 -5.86
N GLY A 166 6.30 7.79 -6.78
CA GLY A 166 7.67 7.28 -6.76
C GLY A 166 8.50 7.77 -5.58
N SER A 167 9.54 7.02 -5.23
CA SER A 167 10.43 7.36 -4.11
C SER A 167 10.98 8.78 -4.22
N ASN A 168 10.93 9.53 -3.12
CA ASN A 168 11.37 10.92 -3.03
C ASN A 168 10.70 11.88 -4.04
N ALA A 169 9.59 11.51 -4.66
CA ALA A 169 8.82 12.43 -5.47
C ALA A 169 8.13 13.47 -4.59
N THR A 170 7.98 14.70 -5.10
CA THR A 170 7.32 15.80 -4.41
C THR A 170 6.11 16.27 -5.21
N ILE A 171 4.94 16.25 -4.59
CA ILE A 171 3.71 16.80 -5.15
C ILE A 171 3.47 18.17 -4.50
N LEU A 172 3.44 19.24 -5.29
CA LEU A 172 3.21 20.57 -4.77
C LEU A 172 1.76 20.76 -4.35
N LYS A 173 1.54 21.77 -3.50
CA LYS A 173 0.24 22.11 -2.91
C LYS A 173 -0.86 22.26 -3.98
N GLY A 174 -2.02 21.67 -3.72
CA GLY A 174 -3.24 21.84 -4.53
C GLY A 174 -3.28 21.00 -5.80
N ILE A 175 -2.29 20.17 -6.06
CA ILE A 175 -2.19 19.35 -7.27
C ILE A 175 -3.15 18.14 -7.21
N ARG A 176 -3.74 17.83 -8.36
CA ARG A 176 -4.55 16.63 -8.58
C ARG A 176 -3.77 15.61 -9.40
N ILE A 177 -3.65 14.41 -8.87
CA ILE A 177 -3.10 13.24 -9.57
C ILE A 177 -4.26 12.33 -9.91
N GLY A 178 -4.43 12.02 -11.19
CA GLY A 178 -5.48 11.12 -11.66
C GLY A 178 -5.30 9.69 -11.19
N SER A 179 -6.31 8.85 -11.43
CA SER A 179 -6.25 7.41 -11.14
C SER A 179 -5.29 6.69 -12.07
N TYR A 180 -4.68 5.60 -11.59
CA TYR A 180 -3.69 4.81 -12.35
C TYR A 180 -2.48 5.62 -12.84
N ALA A 181 -2.26 6.80 -12.28
CA ALA A 181 -1.10 7.62 -12.61
C ALA A 181 0.18 7.09 -11.93
N THR A 182 1.31 7.29 -12.59
CA THR A 182 2.63 6.93 -12.03
C THR A 182 3.52 8.17 -12.02
N ILE A 183 3.93 8.57 -10.84
CA ILE A 183 4.91 9.62 -10.64
C ILE A 183 6.28 8.98 -10.47
N GLY A 184 7.23 9.33 -11.34
CA GLY A 184 8.58 8.80 -11.31
C GLY A 184 9.35 9.20 -10.04
N ALA A 185 10.30 8.37 -9.62
CA ALA A 185 11.14 8.66 -8.46
C ALA A 185 11.86 10.02 -8.61
N GLY A 186 11.92 10.80 -7.53
CA GLY A 186 12.54 12.11 -7.50
C GLY A 186 11.86 13.20 -8.35
N ALA A 187 10.69 12.94 -8.91
CA ALA A 187 9.96 13.91 -9.71
C ALA A 187 9.39 15.04 -8.84
N VAL A 188 9.33 16.26 -9.39
CA VAL A 188 8.65 17.41 -8.76
C VAL A 188 7.45 17.79 -9.62
N VAL A 189 6.25 17.43 -9.13
CA VAL A 189 4.99 17.67 -9.82
C VAL A 189 4.45 19.04 -9.46
N ILE A 190 4.33 19.91 -10.47
CA ILE A 190 3.92 21.31 -10.34
C ILE A 190 2.59 21.61 -11.06
N GLN A 191 1.99 20.63 -11.73
CA GLN A 191 0.72 20.72 -12.46
C GLN A 191 -0.06 19.43 -12.28
N ASP A 192 -1.38 19.49 -12.50
CA ASP A 192 -2.25 18.32 -12.45
C ASP A 192 -1.80 17.23 -13.43
N VAL A 193 -1.95 15.99 -13.02
CA VAL A 193 -1.56 14.81 -13.80
C VAL A 193 -2.83 14.03 -14.16
N PRO A 194 -3.08 13.77 -15.45
CA PRO A 194 -4.30 13.06 -15.87
C PRO A 194 -4.25 11.56 -15.50
N ASP A 195 -5.41 10.91 -15.56
CA ASP A 195 -5.54 9.47 -15.35
C ASP A 195 -4.62 8.69 -16.28
N GLY A 196 -3.98 7.63 -15.73
CA GLY A 196 -3.10 6.73 -16.47
C GLY A 196 -1.78 7.35 -16.98
N ALA A 197 -1.50 8.60 -16.65
CA ALA A 197 -0.26 9.24 -17.09
C ALA A 197 0.94 8.77 -16.24
N THR A 198 2.07 8.59 -16.91
CA THR A 198 3.37 8.47 -16.26
C THR A 198 4.12 9.79 -16.44
N VAL A 199 4.49 10.43 -15.33
CA VAL A 199 5.26 11.68 -15.34
C VAL A 199 6.59 11.51 -14.61
N ALA A 200 7.63 12.21 -15.05
CA ALA A 200 8.93 12.18 -14.41
C ALA A 200 9.74 13.46 -14.70
N GLY A 201 10.71 13.75 -13.83
CA GLY A 201 11.65 14.86 -13.98
C GLY A 201 11.36 16.03 -13.03
N VAL A 202 12.20 17.10 -13.14
CA VAL A 202 12.14 18.33 -12.36
C VAL A 202 12.22 19.51 -13.33
N PRO A 203 11.08 20.19 -13.63
CA PRO A 203 9.72 19.81 -13.27
C PRO A 203 9.26 18.52 -13.98
N ALA A 204 8.26 17.83 -13.39
CA ALA A 204 7.71 16.61 -13.96
C ALA A 204 6.94 16.89 -15.26
N VAL A 205 7.18 16.06 -16.27
CA VAL A 205 6.48 16.11 -17.57
C VAL A 205 5.95 14.73 -17.95
N ILE A 206 4.89 14.68 -18.73
CA ILE A 206 4.28 13.43 -19.18
C ILE A 206 5.29 12.69 -20.07
N LYS A 207 5.59 11.44 -19.72
CA LYS A 207 6.44 10.49 -20.47
C LYS A 207 5.63 9.46 -21.23
N LYS A 208 4.46 9.08 -20.68
CA LYS A 208 3.56 8.09 -21.25
C LYS A 208 2.14 8.39 -20.79
N GLN A 209 1.16 8.07 -21.61
CA GLN A 209 -0.26 8.08 -21.29
C GLN A 209 -0.85 6.72 -21.63
N LEU A 210 -1.47 6.07 -20.66
CA LEU A 210 -2.21 4.83 -20.90
C LEU A 210 -3.65 5.18 -21.32
N PRO A 211 -4.22 4.44 -22.26
CA PRO A 211 -5.61 4.60 -22.61
C PRO A 211 -6.50 4.02 -21.50
N PRO A 212 -7.71 4.60 -21.27
CA PRO A 212 -8.60 4.19 -20.16
C PRO A 212 -8.95 2.70 -20.13
N GLU A 213 -9.06 2.06 -21.28
CA GLU A 213 -9.36 0.61 -21.40
C GLU A 213 -8.25 -0.29 -20.81
N SER A 214 -7.05 0.22 -20.59
CA SER A 214 -5.95 -0.54 -19.99
C SER A 214 -5.95 -0.56 -18.46
N PHE A 215 -6.85 0.20 -17.81
CA PHE A 215 -6.84 0.35 -16.35
C PHE A 215 -7.38 -0.88 -15.59
N LEU A 216 -8.21 -1.69 -16.24
CA LEU A 216 -8.89 -2.83 -15.64
C LEU A 216 -8.32 -4.19 -16.11
N ALA A 217 -7.23 -4.19 -16.87
CA ALA A 217 -6.61 -5.41 -17.40
C ALA A 217 -5.74 -6.16 -16.36
#